data_ba9b2c7038b2669518a9c04102468b89
#
_entry.id   ba9b2c7038b2669518a9c04102468b89
#
_cell.length_a   1.000
_cell.length_b   1.000
_cell.length_c   1.000
_cell.angle_alpha   90.00
_cell.angle_beta   90.00
_cell.angle_gamma   90.00
#
_symmetry.space_group_name_H-M   'P 1'
#
loop_
_entity.id
_entity.type
_entity.pdbx_description
1 polymer ?
#
loop_
_entity_poly.entity_id
_entity_poly.type
_entity_poly.pdbx_seq_one_letter_code
_entity_poly.pdbx_strand_id
1 'polypeptide(L)'
;FGFAADLPKEHRLRNPLLGGGAILDVGCYPLSMVKLIAGSLQGMPFADPESINASGRLDETGVDLQSEAHLIFSDQIEAKISCAIDEKYSNDLKVKSGNLELVVEQPWHCGQFQDGNSSIKVLDSGNLVKEISYLDTLGLFTREIDHASNCIQEGKFESELISHADTQSNMLWLDKWRQELKIQCPFESFDNSPIPLSKFYLMQKPQFQNIAIKGIEKNASRLALGCDNQTSSLHAFTMFDHFYGAGGRIFDTAYIYNNGKGDKYLGDWINSRNLEKDVIVIGKGAHTPQCEPQFIRPQILESLERLNIETLDIFCLHRDNPDIPVSEFMDALDEVKSEGLINLVGASNWQLERFSEARDYAKSNNKEPFTALSNNFSLAEMVDPVWPGCVGVNNEYIKYLIENQIMLFPWSSQARGFFIKKKEITSNEHFSNPSLEEEIRVWHNEKNLKRRARCFEIAEQKNLQPIQVALAYVVQKSSLIFPLIGPRTIFETNSSIEASQINLSDQEMIDLSIE
;
A
#
# COMPACT_ATOMS: atom_id res chain seq x y z
N PHE A 1 21.86 -26.23 1.63
CA PHE A 1 21.30 -27.17 0.66
C PHE A 1 21.83 -26.86 -0.74
N GLY A 2 22.43 -27.87 -1.43
CA GLY A 2 22.98 -27.66 -2.76
C GLY A 2 22.88 -28.91 -3.63
N PHE A 3 22.59 -28.69 -4.91
CA PHE A 3 22.58 -29.71 -5.95
C PHE A 3 23.32 -29.20 -7.18
N ALA A 4 23.91 -30.11 -7.95
CA ALA A 4 24.58 -29.77 -9.19
C ALA A 4 23.68 -30.11 -10.37
N ALA A 5 23.26 -29.09 -11.12
CA ALA A 5 22.52 -29.26 -12.36
C ALA A 5 23.14 -28.39 -13.46
N ASP A 6 23.32 -28.98 -14.65
CA ASP A 6 23.69 -28.22 -15.86
C ASP A 6 22.44 -27.63 -16.48
N LEU A 7 22.13 -26.40 -16.11
CA LEU A 7 20.89 -25.71 -16.47
C LEU A 7 21.12 -24.73 -17.62
N PRO A 8 20.36 -24.81 -18.72
CA PRO A 8 20.45 -23.81 -19.78
C PRO A 8 19.95 -22.44 -19.26
N LYS A 9 20.35 -21.36 -19.93
CA LYS A 9 20.01 -19.97 -19.53
C LYS A 9 18.49 -19.71 -19.48
N GLU A 10 17.74 -20.41 -20.31
CA GLU A 10 16.28 -20.30 -20.39
C GLU A 10 15.57 -21.07 -19.27
N HIS A 11 16.29 -21.90 -18.53
CA HIS A 11 15.70 -22.62 -17.40
C HIS A 11 15.21 -21.66 -16.32
N ARG A 12 14.07 -21.96 -15.67
CA ARG A 12 13.47 -21.08 -14.64
C ARG A 12 14.46 -20.62 -13.56
N LEU A 13 15.37 -21.49 -13.14
CA LEU A 13 16.35 -21.20 -12.09
C LEU A 13 17.46 -20.23 -12.54
N ARG A 14 17.65 -20.05 -13.85
CA ARG A 14 18.60 -19.09 -14.41
C ARG A 14 17.92 -17.88 -15.04
N ASN A 15 16.61 -17.78 -14.94
CA ASN A 15 15.83 -16.68 -15.51
C ASN A 15 15.43 -15.66 -14.42
N PRO A 16 16.04 -14.47 -14.41
CA PRO A 16 15.72 -13.43 -13.43
C PRO A 16 14.27 -12.90 -13.56
N LEU A 17 13.63 -13.03 -14.75
CA LEU A 17 12.22 -12.67 -14.94
C LEU A 17 11.26 -13.63 -14.24
N LEU A 18 11.73 -14.81 -13.84
CA LEU A 18 10.94 -15.81 -13.13
C LEU A 18 11.36 -15.97 -11.66
N GLY A 19 12.20 -15.04 -11.14
CA GLY A 19 12.72 -15.14 -9.78
C GLY A 19 13.68 -16.32 -9.60
N GLY A 20 14.56 -16.56 -10.58
CA GLY A 20 15.58 -17.61 -10.49
C GLY A 20 16.61 -17.37 -9.40
N GLY A 21 17.48 -18.34 -9.20
CA GLY A 21 18.58 -18.30 -8.23
C GLY A 21 18.46 -19.35 -7.13
N ALA A 22 19.58 -19.65 -6.50
CA ALA A 22 19.69 -20.63 -5.43
C ALA A 22 18.99 -20.20 -4.14
N ILE A 23 19.05 -18.91 -3.80
CA ILE A 23 18.45 -18.37 -2.56
C ILE A 23 16.93 -18.63 -2.56
N LEU A 24 16.23 -18.30 -3.66
CA LEU A 24 14.77 -18.46 -3.73
C LEU A 24 14.34 -19.91 -3.94
N ASP A 25 15.13 -20.73 -4.67
CA ASP A 25 14.77 -22.13 -4.95
C ASP A 25 15.07 -23.05 -3.75
N VAL A 26 16.28 -22.99 -3.20
CA VAL A 26 16.72 -23.92 -2.15
C VAL A 26 17.25 -23.25 -0.87
N GLY A 27 17.52 -21.94 -0.88
CA GLY A 27 17.94 -21.21 0.30
C GLY A 27 16.83 -21.07 1.35
N CYS A 28 15.57 -21.17 0.94
CA CYS A 28 14.42 -21.15 1.84
C CYS A 28 14.44 -22.31 2.86
N TYR A 29 14.94 -23.48 2.49
CA TYR A 29 15.03 -24.64 3.38
C TYR A 29 15.96 -24.42 4.57
N PRO A 30 17.27 -24.11 4.37
CA PRO A 30 18.16 -23.86 5.49
C PRO A 30 17.77 -22.63 6.31
N LEU A 31 17.22 -21.58 5.69
CA LEU A 31 16.75 -20.39 6.39
C LEU A 31 15.58 -20.74 7.34
N SER A 32 14.53 -21.39 6.84
CA SER A 32 13.39 -21.82 7.66
C SER A 32 13.82 -22.73 8.82
N MET A 33 14.74 -23.67 8.54
CA MET A 33 15.23 -24.61 9.55
C MET A 33 16.00 -23.93 10.69
N VAL A 34 16.90 -22.99 10.40
CA VAL A 34 17.65 -22.30 11.44
C VAL A 34 16.75 -21.39 12.29
N LYS A 35 15.74 -20.78 11.68
CA LYS A 35 14.73 -19.99 12.39
C LYS A 35 13.89 -20.86 13.34
N LEU A 36 13.48 -22.05 12.89
CA LEU A 36 12.77 -23.04 13.72
C LEU A 36 13.62 -23.47 14.92
N ILE A 37 14.92 -23.78 14.70
CA ILE A 37 15.84 -24.19 15.75
C ILE A 37 16.07 -23.05 16.75
N ALA A 38 16.36 -21.84 16.26
CA ALA A 38 16.54 -20.67 17.12
C ALA A 38 15.30 -20.38 17.96
N GLY A 39 14.11 -20.41 17.34
CA GLY A 39 12.85 -20.28 18.06
C GLY A 39 12.65 -21.35 19.13
N SER A 40 12.92 -22.62 18.79
CA SER A 40 12.82 -23.73 19.74
C SER A 40 13.73 -23.54 20.96
N LEU A 41 14.95 -23.03 20.76
CA LEU A 41 15.89 -22.72 21.87
C LEU A 41 15.38 -21.55 22.74
N GLN A 42 14.58 -20.67 22.21
CA GLN A 42 13.98 -19.51 22.88
C GLN A 42 12.55 -19.76 23.38
N GLY A 43 12.03 -20.98 23.19
CA GLY A 43 10.65 -21.32 23.58
C GLY A 43 9.57 -20.69 22.70
N MET A 44 9.90 -20.36 21.44
CA MET A 44 9.00 -19.79 20.44
C MET A 44 8.85 -20.72 19.24
N PRO A 45 7.76 -20.61 18.45
CA PRO A 45 7.59 -21.41 17.23
C PRO A 45 8.70 -21.20 16.21
N PHE A 46 9.18 -19.96 16.06
CA PHE A 46 10.33 -19.58 15.25
C PHE A 46 10.96 -18.30 15.84
N ALA A 47 12.21 -18.00 15.47
CA ALA A 47 12.87 -16.75 15.81
C ALA A 47 13.40 -16.06 14.56
N ASP A 48 13.36 -14.73 14.56
CA ASP A 48 13.96 -13.93 13.51
C ASP A 48 15.42 -13.59 13.84
N PRO A 49 16.32 -13.63 12.85
CA PRO A 49 17.66 -13.10 13.03
C PRO A 49 17.64 -11.59 13.34
N GLU A 50 18.63 -11.12 14.07
CA GLU A 50 18.87 -9.68 14.26
C GLU A 50 19.64 -9.07 13.08
N SER A 51 20.50 -9.89 12.46
CA SER A 51 21.31 -9.47 11.30
C SER A 51 21.64 -10.63 10.39
N ILE A 52 21.96 -10.29 9.15
CA ILE A 52 22.46 -11.20 8.11
C ILE A 52 23.66 -10.55 7.43
N ASN A 53 24.66 -11.35 7.09
CA ASN A 53 25.76 -10.99 6.21
C ASN A 53 25.94 -12.14 5.23
N ALA A 54 25.99 -11.84 3.94
CA ALA A 54 26.02 -12.88 2.92
C ALA A 54 27.03 -12.58 1.81
N SER A 55 27.48 -13.65 1.18
CA SER A 55 28.30 -13.63 -0.04
C SER A 55 27.84 -14.72 -1.00
N GLY A 56 28.17 -14.59 -2.27
CA GLY A 56 27.75 -15.57 -3.25
C GLY A 56 28.33 -15.33 -4.64
N ARG A 57 28.04 -16.25 -5.54
CA ARG A 57 28.43 -16.18 -6.93
C ARG A 57 27.21 -16.05 -7.82
N LEU A 58 27.16 -14.95 -8.57
CA LEU A 58 26.14 -14.71 -9.58
C LEU A 58 26.60 -15.21 -10.94
N ASP A 59 25.66 -15.57 -11.80
CA ASP A 59 25.95 -15.84 -13.20
C ASP A 59 25.79 -14.57 -14.07
N GLU A 60 25.97 -14.72 -15.35
CA GLU A 60 25.84 -13.64 -16.34
C GLU A 60 24.41 -13.12 -16.51
N THR A 61 23.39 -13.86 -16.04
CA THR A 61 21.97 -13.43 -16.06
C THR A 61 21.62 -12.59 -14.83
N GLY A 62 22.51 -12.56 -13.82
CA GLY A 62 22.33 -11.83 -12.57
C GLY A 62 21.67 -12.64 -11.46
N VAL A 63 21.37 -13.93 -11.66
CA VAL A 63 20.89 -14.80 -10.60
C VAL A 63 22.07 -15.41 -9.80
N ASP A 64 21.83 -15.74 -8.54
CA ASP A 64 22.79 -16.43 -7.71
C ASP A 64 22.81 -17.93 -8.03
N LEU A 65 24.01 -18.44 -8.33
CA LEU A 65 24.23 -19.87 -8.49
C LEU A 65 24.58 -20.53 -7.16
N GLN A 66 25.26 -19.78 -6.30
CA GLN A 66 25.69 -20.19 -4.96
C GLN A 66 25.65 -19.00 -4.02
N SER A 67 25.21 -19.23 -2.77
CA SER A 67 25.29 -18.23 -1.72
C SER A 67 25.48 -18.83 -0.35
N GLU A 68 26.18 -18.11 0.51
CA GLU A 68 26.35 -18.38 1.93
C GLU A 68 25.87 -17.18 2.73
N ALA A 69 25.23 -17.43 3.86
CA ALA A 69 24.81 -16.39 4.78
C ALA A 69 25.18 -16.75 6.22
N HIS A 70 25.62 -15.73 6.97
CA HIS A 70 25.83 -15.77 8.40
C HIS A 70 24.75 -14.96 9.08
N LEU A 71 23.97 -15.58 9.95
CA LEU A 71 22.83 -15.04 10.66
C LEU A 71 23.14 -14.96 12.14
N ILE A 72 22.84 -13.83 12.75
CA ILE A 72 22.95 -13.62 14.19
C ILE A 72 21.53 -13.53 14.75
N PHE A 73 21.25 -14.31 15.77
CA PHE A 73 20.01 -14.26 16.55
C PHE A 73 20.31 -13.74 17.96
N SER A 74 19.29 -13.42 18.73
CA SER A 74 19.42 -13.14 20.17
C SER A 74 20.00 -14.35 20.92
N ASP A 75 20.37 -14.13 22.18
CA ASP A 75 20.93 -15.17 23.07
C ASP A 75 22.22 -15.83 22.55
N GLN A 76 23.04 -15.10 21.76
CA GLN A 76 24.30 -15.57 21.20
C GLN A 76 24.15 -16.80 20.29
N ILE A 77 23.00 -16.95 19.65
CA ILE A 77 22.77 -17.99 18.65
C ILE A 77 23.27 -17.46 17.30
N GLU A 78 24.13 -18.24 16.64
CA GLU A 78 24.64 -17.95 15.31
C GLU A 78 24.33 -19.11 14.37
N ALA A 79 24.03 -18.79 13.12
CA ALA A 79 23.83 -19.79 12.09
C ALA A 79 24.58 -19.44 10.80
N LYS A 80 25.17 -20.45 10.18
CA LYS A 80 25.72 -20.37 8.83
C LYS A 80 24.90 -21.27 7.92
N ILE A 81 24.38 -20.70 6.87
CA ILE A 81 23.57 -21.40 5.88
C ILE A 81 24.16 -21.19 4.49
N SER A 82 23.97 -22.17 3.62
CA SER A 82 24.42 -22.08 2.23
C SER A 82 23.42 -22.73 1.28
N CYS A 83 23.37 -22.23 0.06
CA CYS A 83 22.56 -22.77 -1.02
C CYS A 83 23.33 -22.77 -2.35
N ALA A 84 23.03 -23.76 -3.22
CA ALA A 84 23.61 -23.87 -4.56
C ALA A 84 22.68 -24.63 -5.51
N ILE A 85 22.68 -24.22 -6.80
CA ILE A 85 21.97 -24.93 -7.88
C ILE A 85 22.94 -25.54 -8.91
N ASP A 86 24.22 -25.28 -8.79
CA ASP A 86 25.27 -25.79 -9.69
C ASP A 86 26.40 -26.51 -8.96
N GLU A 87 26.29 -26.67 -7.65
CA GLU A 87 27.24 -27.41 -6.82
C GLU A 87 26.52 -28.29 -5.80
N LYS A 88 26.96 -29.54 -5.68
CA LYS A 88 26.43 -30.49 -4.70
C LYS A 88 27.12 -30.31 -3.35
N TYR A 89 26.31 -30.05 -2.30
CA TYR A 89 26.77 -30.00 -0.92
C TYR A 89 26.52 -31.33 -0.19
N SER A 90 27.08 -31.50 1.00
CA SER A 90 26.78 -32.64 1.89
C SER A 90 25.31 -32.66 2.31
N ASN A 91 24.66 -31.49 2.33
CA ASN A 91 23.25 -31.30 2.73
C ASN A 91 22.96 -31.73 4.18
N ASP A 92 23.92 -31.59 5.09
CA ASP A 92 23.77 -31.90 6.50
C ASP A 92 23.32 -30.70 7.29
N LEU A 93 22.53 -30.96 8.34
CA LEU A 93 22.24 -29.99 9.40
C LEU A 93 23.10 -30.33 10.63
N LYS A 94 23.79 -29.33 11.20
CA LYS A 94 24.60 -29.44 12.41
C LYS A 94 24.27 -28.35 13.40
N VAL A 95 24.00 -28.73 14.65
CA VAL A 95 23.78 -27.78 15.76
C VAL A 95 24.82 -28.08 16.83
N LYS A 96 25.55 -27.04 17.29
CA LYS A 96 26.62 -27.17 18.28
C LYS A 96 26.35 -26.36 19.53
N SER A 97 26.60 -26.96 20.69
CA SER A 97 26.56 -26.27 21.99
C SER A 97 27.66 -26.87 22.90
N GLY A 98 28.73 -26.11 23.14
CA GLY A 98 29.91 -26.61 23.85
C GLY A 98 30.54 -27.80 23.13
N ASN A 99 30.64 -28.94 23.81
CA ASN A 99 31.20 -30.18 23.26
C ASN A 99 30.15 -31.04 22.55
N LEU A 100 28.85 -30.68 22.66
CA LEU A 100 27.76 -31.43 22.06
C LEU A 100 27.54 -30.96 20.62
N GLU A 101 27.32 -31.93 19.73
CA GLU A 101 26.93 -31.68 18.33
C GLU A 101 25.74 -32.58 17.98
N LEU A 102 24.67 -31.98 17.46
CA LEU A 102 23.56 -32.68 16.85
C LEU A 102 23.75 -32.68 15.33
N VAL A 103 23.62 -33.83 14.70
CA VAL A 103 23.77 -34.00 13.26
C VAL A 103 22.54 -34.68 12.69
N VAL A 104 21.98 -34.08 11.63
CA VAL A 104 20.93 -34.69 10.80
C VAL A 104 21.45 -34.76 9.38
N GLU A 105 21.60 -35.97 8.87
CA GLU A 105 22.04 -36.20 7.51
C GLU A 105 20.86 -36.04 6.53
N GLN A 106 21.04 -35.21 5.51
CA GLN A 106 20.07 -34.96 4.44
C GLN A 106 18.63 -34.64 4.92
N PRO A 107 18.43 -33.68 5.82
CA PRO A 107 17.12 -33.36 6.40
C PRO A 107 16.09 -32.94 5.35
N TRP A 108 16.53 -32.44 4.20
CA TRP A 108 15.67 -31.92 3.13
C TRP A 108 14.95 -33.02 2.35
N HIS A 109 15.40 -34.26 2.43
CA HIS A 109 14.85 -35.40 1.70
C HIS A 109 14.07 -36.38 2.61
N CYS A 110 14.02 -36.14 3.91
CA CYS A 110 13.19 -36.87 4.88
C CYS A 110 13.25 -38.41 4.71
N GLY A 111 14.46 -38.97 4.57
CA GLY A 111 14.66 -40.41 4.39
C GLY A 111 14.36 -40.98 2.98
N GLN A 112 13.96 -40.16 2.02
CA GLN A 112 13.59 -40.58 0.66
C GLN A 112 14.64 -41.51 0.00
N PHE A 113 15.93 -41.23 0.26
CA PHE A 113 17.05 -42.00 -0.31
C PHE A 113 17.59 -43.10 0.61
N GLN A 114 16.91 -43.38 1.73
CA GLN A 114 17.35 -44.30 2.77
C GLN A 114 16.21 -45.28 3.17
N ASP A 115 15.37 -45.66 2.19
CA ASP A 115 14.21 -46.50 2.39
C ASP A 115 13.27 -46.05 3.52
N GLY A 116 13.12 -44.73 3.71
CA GLY A 116 12.32 -44.12 4.75
C GLY A 116 13.06 -43.93 6.08
N ASN A 117 14.31 -44.34 6.19
CA ASN A 117 15.08 -44.15 7.44
C ASN A 117 15.66 -42.74 7.53
N SER A 118 15.50 -42.13 8.69
CA SER A 118 16.13 -40.87 9.08
C SER A 118 16.66 -40.99 10.49
N SER A 119 17.77 -40.34 10.80
CA SER A 119 18.28 -40.32 12.17
C SER A 119 18.79 -38.95 12.58
N ILE A 120 18.67 -38.67 13.88
CA ILE A 120 19.29 -37.55 14.55
C ILE A 120 20.39 -38.12 15.45
N LYS A 121 21.64 -37.79 15.17
CA LYS A 121 22.82 -38.24 15.93
C LYS A 121 23.25 -37.15 16.91
N VAL A 122 23.49 -37.51 18.16
CA VAL A 122 24.07 -36.62 19.18
C VAL A 122 25.48 -37.12 19.47
N LEU A 123 26.45 -36.24 19.27
CA LEU A 123 27.86 -36.48 19.50
C LEU A 123 28.33 -35.66 20.71
N ASP A 124 29.21 -36.23 21.55
CA ASP A 124 29.98 -35.50 22.57
C ASP A 124 31.45 -35.62 22.22
N SER A 125 32.11 -34.47 22.01
CA SER A 125 33.53 -34.43 21.63
C SER A 125 33.84 -35.33 20.42
N GLY A 126 32.89 -35.44 19.47
CA GLY A 126 33.00 -36.26 18.26
C GLY A 126 32.59 -37.72 18.41
N ASN A 127 32.28 -38.19 19.63
CA ASN A 127 31.83 -39.56 19.86
C ASN A 127 30.32 -39.64 19.89
N LEU A 128 29.72 -40.63 19.20
CA LEU A 128 28.28 -40.87 19.20
C LEU A 128 27.81 -41.30 20.61
N VAL A 129 26.95 -40.48 21.21
CA VAL A 129 26.38 -40.76 22.55
C VAL A 129 24.92 -41.12 22.48
N LYS A 130 24.21 -40.69 21.44
CA LYS A 130 22.79 -41.03 21.24
C LYS A 130 22.44 -40.98 19.77
N GLU A 131 21.60 -41.90 19.34
CA GLU A 131 20.95 -41.86 18.02
C GLU A 131 19.45 -42.03 18.17
N ILE A 132 18.68 -41.17 17.50
CA ILE A 132 17.23 -41.23 17.46
C ILE A 132 16.86 -41.52 16.01
N SER A 133 16.33 -42.71 15.75
CA SER A 133 15.99 -43.15 14.41
C SER A 133 14.49 -43.05 14.17
N TYR A 134 14.12 -42.65 12.96
CA TYR A 134 12.75 -42.60 12.48
C TYR A 134 12.63 -43.44 11.20
N LEU A 135 11.52 -44.17 11.09
CA LEU A 135 11.13 -44.82 9.86
C LEU A 135 9.85 -44.18 9.33
N ASP A 136 9.93 -43.53 8.19
CA ASP A 136 8.77 -43.00 7.50
C ASP A 136 8.76 -43.51 6.04
N THR A 137 7.81 -44.38 5.73
CA THR A 137 7.67 -44.95 4.40
C THR A 137 6.66 -44.22 3.54
N LEU A 138 6.11 -43.10 4.04
CA LEU A 138 5.21 -42.26 3.28
C LEU A 138 5.97 -41.43 2.21
N GLY A 139 5.29 -41.03 1.18
CA GLY A 139 5.87 -40.12 0.17
C GLY A 139 6.29 -38.78 0.79
N LEU A 140 7.32 -38.14 0.22
CA LEU A 140 7.98 -36.96 0.71
C LEU A 140 7.03 -35.83 1.19
N PHE A 141 5.95 -35.57 0.45
CA PHE A 141 4.99 -34.51 0.76
C PHE A 141 3.70 -34.99 1.45
N THR A 142 3.59 -36.27 1.78
CA THR A 142 2.33 -36.84 2.31
C THR A 142 1.90 -36.17 3.61
N ARG A 143 2.85 -35.96 4.53
CA ARG A 143 2.54 -35.35 5.83
C ARG A 143 2.11 -33.90 5.74
N GLU A 144 2.68 -33.15 4.80
CA GLU A 144 2.30 -31.77 4.51
C GLU A 144 0.88 -31.70 3.96
N ILE A 145 0.57 -32.57 3.00
CA ILE A 145 -0.77 -32.68 2.37
C ILE A 145 -1.81 -33.09 3.41
N ASP A 146 -1.52 -34.09 4.22
CA ASP A 146 -2.44 -34.55 5.27
C ASP A 146 -2.68 -33.48 6.31
N HIS A 147 -1.62 -32.78 6.76
CA HIS A 147 -1.73 -31.69 7.71
C HIS A 147 -2.56 -30.53 7.16
N ALA A 148 -2.27 -30.09 5.94
CA ALA A 148 -3.04 -29.04 5.28
C ALA A 148 -4.52 -29.43 5.11
N SER A 149 -4.78 -30.67 4.70
CA SER A 149 -6.13 -31.20 4.56
C SER A 149 -6.90 -31.21 5.88
N ASN A 150 -6.24 -31.60 6.97
CA ASN A 150 -6.83 -31.56 8.32
C ASN A 150 -7.13 -30.11 8.76
N CYS A 151 -6.21 -29.17 8.55
CA CYS A 151 -6.46 -27.76 8.85
C CYS A 151 -7.69 -27.23 8.10
N ILE A 152 -7.82 -27.56 6.81
CA ILE A 152 -8.98 -27.16 6.00
C ILE A 152 -10.28 -27.79 6.55
N GLN A 153 -10.28 -29.08 6.90
CA GLN A 153 -11.45 -29.75 7.47
C GLN A 153 -11.87 -29.17 8.84
N GLU A 154 -10.90 -28.71 9.62
CA GLU A 154 -11.14 -28.06 10.91
C GLU A 154 -11.52 -26.58 10.79
N GLY A 155 -11.57 -26.03 9.57
CA GLY A 155 -11.87 -24.63 9.29
C GLY A 155 -10.77 -23.65 9.72
N LYS A 156 -9.54 -24.13 9.88
CA LYS A 156 -8.37 -23.29 10.19
C LYS A 156 -7.90 -22.57 8.94
N PHE A 157 -7.48 -21.31 9.09
CA PHE A 157 -6.96 -20.49 7.99
C PHE A 157 -5.43 -20.53 7.87
N GLU A 158 -4.75 -21.07 8.88
CA GLU A 158 -3.30 -21.27 8.91
C GLU A 158 -2.92 -22.52 9.68
N SER A 159 -1.69 -22.99 9.47
CA SER A 159 -1.09 -24.10 10.22
C SER A 159 -0.47 -23.61 11.54
N GLU A 160 -0.61 -24.37 12.59
CA GLU A 160 0.12 -24.14 13.86
C GLU A 160 1.61 -24.49 13.74
N LEU A 161 2.00 -25.31 12.75
CA LEU A 161 3.39 -25.70 12.52
C LEU A 161 4.16 -24.65 11.72
N ILE A 162 3.50 -24.03 10.72
CA ILE A 162 4.03 -22.93 9.91
C ILE A 162 2.93 -21.90 9.75
N SER A 163 3.02 -20.82 10.50
CA SER A 163 2.02 -19.75 10.50
C SER A 163 2.22 -18.76 9.34
N HIS A 164 1.22 -17.92 9.10
CA HIS A 164 1.37 -16.78 8.17
C HIS A 164 2.53 -15.87 8.58
N ALA A 165 2.71 -15.64 9.89
CA ALA A 165 3.80 -14.84 10.41
C ALA A 165 5.18 -15.44 10.09
N ASP A 166 5.32 -16.77 10.22
CA ASP A 166 6.58 -17.46 9.86
C ASP A 166 6.84 -17.36 8.34
N THR A 167 5.81 -17.57 7.52
CA THR A 167 5.92 -17.43 6.06
C THR A 167 6.35 -16.01 5.65
N GLN A 168 5.71 -14.97 6.21
CA GLN A 168 6.08 -13.58 5.95
C GLN A 168 7.51 -13.28 6.37
N SER A 169 7.91 -13.78 7.54
CA SER A 169 9.27 -13.63 8.04
C SER A 169 10.29 -14.35 7.16
N ASN A 170 10.00 -15.56 6.70
CA ASN A 170 10.88 -16.27 5.77
C ASN A 170 11.10 -15.47 4.48
N MET A 171 10.05 -14.93 3.88
CA MET A 171 10.16 -14.10 2.67
C MET A 171 10.98 -12.83 2.94
N LEU A 172 10.75 -12.16 4.06
CA LEU A 172 11.52 -10.96 4.45
C LEU A 172 13.02 -11.26 4.55
N TRP A 173 13.40 -12.38 5.16
CA TRP A 173 14.81 -12.74 5.34
C TRP A 173 15.46 -13.28 4.07
N LEU A 174 14.70 -13.92 3.18
CA LEU A 174 15.18 -14.23 1.82
C LEU A 174 15.47 -12.95 1.02
N ASP A 175 14.60 -11.94 1.12
CA ASP A 175 14.82 -10.64 0.48
C ASP A 175 16.05 -9.92 1.04
N LYS A 176 16.26 -9.93 2.37
CA LYS A 176 17.47 -9.39 2.99
C LYS A 176 18.72 -10.13 2.52
N TRP A 177 18.66 -11.46 2.39
CA TRP A 177 19.76 -12.27 1.87
C TRP A 177 20.12 -11.86 0.43
N ARG A 178 19.13 -11.71 -0.44
CA ARG A 178 19.32 -11.23 -1.82
C ARG A 178 19.89 -9.80 -1.86
N GLN A 179 19.45 -8.93 -0.96
CA GLN A 179 19.94 -7.55 -0.86
C GLN A 179 21.43 -7.47 -0.54
N GLU A 180 21.96 -8.36 0.33
CA GLU A 180 23.39 -8.44 0.62
C GLU A 180 24.22 -8.71 -0.65
N LEU A 181 23.70 -9.51 -1.57
CA LEU A 181 24.32 -9.80 -2.87
C LEU A 181 23.95 -8.79 -3.95
N LYS A 182 23.12 -7.79 -3.64
CA LYS A 182 22.58 -6.80 -4.58
C LYS A 182 21.79 -7.43 -5.74
N ILE A 183 21.15 -8.57 -5.50
CA ILE A 183 20.29 -9.25 -6.47
C ILE A 183 18.95 -8.52 -6.51
N GLN A 184 18.56 -8.08 -7.69
CA GLN A 184 17.26 -7.48 -7.95
C GLN A 184 16.66 -8.14 -9.19
N CYS A 185 15.49 -8.73 -9.05
CA CYS A 185 14.77 -9.25 -10.21
C CYS A 185 14.24 -8.07 -11.07
N PRO A 186 14.24 -8.20 -12.41
CA PRO A 186 13.77 -7.11 -13.29
C PRO A 186 12.35 -6.64 -12.98
N PHE A 187 11.46 -7.53 -12.56
CA PHE A 187 10.07 -7.19 -12.20
C PHE A 187 9.94 -6.44 -10.86
N GLU A 188 11.00 -6.35 -10.07
CA GLU A 188 11.05 -5.55 -8.83
C GLU A 188 11.46 -4.09 -9.13
N SER A 189 11.97 -3.83 -10.33
CA SER A 189 12.23 -2.47 -10.77
C SER A 189 10.92 -1.81 -11.20
N PHE A 190 10.82 -0.51 -10.93
CA PHE A 190 9.66 0.30 -11.29
C PHE A 190 9.31 0.21 -12.79
N ASP A 191 10.32 0.29 -13.65
CA ASP A 191 10.15 0.37 -15.10
C ASP A 191 9.84 -0.98 -15.76
N ASN A 192 10.11 -2.09 -15.07
CA ASN A 192 9.98 -3.45 -15.58
C ASN A 192 9.03 -4.33 -14.75
N SER A 193 8.29 -3.74 -13.80
CA SER A 193 7.31 -4.51 -13.02
C SER A 193 6.31 -5.16 -13.94
N PRO A 194 6.14 -6.49 -13.90
CA PRO A 194 5.07 -7.13 -14.65
C PRO A 194 3.73 -6.59 -14.15
N ILE A 195 2.78 -6.50 -15.07
CA ILE A 195 1.40 -6.20 -14.69
C ILE A 195 0.95 -7.28 -13.70
N PRO A 196 0.58 -6.93 -12.47
CA PRO A 196 0.18 -7.90 -11.47
C PRO A 196 -0.93 -8.79 -12.00
N LEU A 197 -0.74 -10.09 -11.86
CA LEU A 197 -1.63 -11.11 -12.39
C LEU A 197 -3.00 -11.13 -11.70
N SER A 198 -3.13 -10.50 -10.55
CA SER A 198 -4.30 -10.69 -9.73
C SER A 198 -5.49 -9.86 -10.22
N LYS A 199 -6.53 -10.56 -10.60
CA LYS A 199 -7.89 -10.04 -10.48
C LYS A 199 -8.38 -10.23 -9.05
N PHE A 200 -7.50 -9.95 -8.08
CA PHE A 200 -7.72 -10.16 -6.65
C PHE A 200 -8.96 -9.41 -6.14
N TYR A 201 -9.25 -8.24 -6.72
CA TYR A 201 -10.47 -7.48 -6.45
C TYR A 201 -11.77 -8.27 -6.72
N LEU A 202 -11.76 -9.26 -7.62
CA LEU A 202 -12.95 -10.08 -7.91
C LEU A 202 -13.32 -11.01 -6.74
N MET A 203 -12.41 -11.24 -5.81
CA MET A 203 -12.64 -12.07 -4.62
C MET A 203 -13.25 -11.30 -3.45
N GLN A 204 -13.33 -9.98 -3.54
CA GLN A 204 -13.86 -9.13 -2.49
C GLN A 204 -15.37 -8.87 -2.69
N LYS A 205 -16.08 -8.71 -1.58
CA LYS A 205 -17.49 -8.26 -1.64
C LYS A 205 -17.50 -6.73 -1.63
N PRO A 206 -18.20 -6.09 -2.59
CA PRO A 206 -18.35 -4.63 -2.58
C PRO A 206 -18.95 -4.14 -1.25
N GLN A 207 -18.34 -3.12 -0.67
CA GLN A 207 -18.77 -2.49 0.58
C GLN A 207 -19.40 -1.11 0.35
N PHE A 208 -19.06 -0.46 -0.77
CA PHE A 208 -19.69 0.80 -1.15
C PHE A 208 -20.97 0.60 -1.96
N GLN A 209 -21.93 1.47 -1.74
CA GLN A 209 -23.10 1.62 -2.62
C GLN A 209 -22.71 2.49 -3.82
N ASN A 210 -23.28 2.18 -4.98
CA ASN A 210 -23.13 2.99 -6.18
C ASN A 210 -23.86 4.34 -6.02
N ILE A 211 -23.20 5.42 -6.37
CA ILE A 211 -23.73 6.79 -6.33
C ILE A 211 -23.68 7.35 -7.76
N ALA A 212 -24.78 7.92 -8.21
CA ALA A 212 -24.82 8.61 -9.50
C ALA A 212 -24.31 10.05 -9.34
N ILE A 213 -23.42 10.48 -10.23
CA ILE A 213 -22.97 11.87 -10.35
C ILE A 213 -23.56 12.46 -11.64
N LYS A 214 -24.22 13.60 -11.51
CA LYS A 214 -24.78 14.28 -12.68
C LYS A 214 -23.67 14.68 -13.66
N GLY A 215 -23.79 14.24 -14.91
CA GLY A 215 -22.82 14.53 -15.97
C GLY A 215 -21.69 13.50 -16.09
N ILE A 216 -21.76 12.41 -15.31
CA ILE A 216 -20.87 11.24 -15.42
C ILE A 216 -21.73 9.99 -15.53
N GLU A 217 -21.51 9.17 -16.55
CA GLU A 217 -22.28 7.93 -16.76
C GLU A 217 -21.82 6.79 -15.84
N LYS A 218 -20.60 6.89 -15.30
CA LYS A 218 -19.99 5.90 -14.41
C LYS A 218 -20.55 6.02 -12.98
N ASN A 219 -20.60 4.90 -12.27
CA ASN A 219 -20.95 4.89 -10.85
C ASN A 219 -19.80 5.43 -9.98
N ALA A 220 -20.15 6.22 -8.99
CA ALA A 220 -19.20 6.73 -7.99
C ALA A 220 -19.24 5.92 -6.69
N SER A 221 -18.15 5.94 -5.94
CA SER A 221 -18.04 5.49 -4.55
C SER A 221 -18.09 6.65 -3.58
N ARG A 222 -18.43 6.38 -2.31
CA ARG A 222 -18.51 7.41 -1.27
C ARG A 222 -17.17 8.04 -0.90
N LEU A 223 -16.08 7.31 -1.12
CA LEU A 223 -14.71 7.78 -0.94
C LEU A 223 -14.01 7.87 -2.30
N ALA A 224 -13.01 8.72 -2.39
CA ALA A 224 -12.08 8.78 -3.50
C ALA A 224 -10.66 8.43 -3.03
N LEU A 225 -9.89 7.70 -3.85
CA LEU A 225 -8.52 7.30 -3.54
C LEU A 225 -7.53 8.25 -4.17
N GLY A 226 -6.66 8.87 -3.36
CA GLY A 226 -5.55 9.69 -3.84
C GLY A 226 -4.41 8.85 -4.38
N CYS A 227 -3.87 9.24 -5.55
CA CYS A 227 -2.81 8.54 -6.27
C CYS A 227 -1.44 9.22 -6.10
N ASP A 228 -1.18 9.85 -4.95
CA ASP A 228 0.06 10.57 -4.63
C ASP A 228 0.99 9.80 -3.68
N ASN A 229 0.49 8.76 -2.99
CA ASN A 229 1.21 8.03 -1.95
C ASN A 229 1.85 6.71 -2.43
N GLN A 230 1.68 6.33 -3.68
CA GLN A 230 2.19 5.06 -4.20
C GLN A 230 3.68 5.17 -4.51
N THR A 231 4.46 4.23 -3.97
CA THR A 231 5.93 4.22 -4.07
C THR A 231 6.45 3.41 -5.25
N SER A 232 5.62 2.53 -5.80
CA SER A 232 5.93 1.68 -6.95
C SER A 232 4.64 1.24 -7.66
N SER A 233 4.76 0.71 -8.87
CA SER A 233 3.60 0.16 -9.60
C SER A 233 2.95 -1.01 -8.85
N LEU A 234 3.74 -1.90 -8.23
CA LEU A 234 3.21 -3.01 -7.44
C LEU A 234 2.42 -2.52 -6.23
N HIS A 235 2.94 -1.51 -5.51
CA HIS A 235 2.21 -0.88 -4.42
C HIS A 235 0.92 -0.24 -4.92
N ALA A 236 0.99 0.54 -6.01
CA ALA A 236 -0.17 1.19 -6.61
C ALA A 236 -1.26 0.17 -6.98
N PHE A 237 -0.89 -0.87 -7.73
CA PHE A 237 -1.84 -1.88 -8.19
C PHE A 237 -2.47 -2.64 -7.03
N THR A 238 -1.70 -2.97 -5.99
CA THR A 238 -2.23 -3.62 -4.79
C THR A 238 -3.27 -2.74 -4.10
N MET A 239 -2.97 -1.46 -3.92
CA MET A 239 -3.87 -0.50 -3.28
C MET A 239 -5.12 -0.24 -4.12
N PHE A 240 -4.94 -0.08 -5.44
CA PHE A 240 -6.05 0.19 -6.37
C PHE A 240 -6.97 -1.02 -6.53
N ASP A 241 -6.41 -2.24 -6.69
CA ASP A 241 -7.20 -3.47 -6.72
C ASP A 241 -8.02 -3.66 -5.45
N HIS A 242 -7.42 -3.39 -4.29
CA HIS A 242 -8.10 -3.53 -3.00
C HIS A 242 -9.26 -2.54 -2.86
N PHE A 243 -9.01 -1.26 -3.14
CA PHE A 243 -10.04 -0.23 -3.09
C PHE A 243 -11.18 -0.48 -4.11
N TYR A 244 -10.81 -0.82 -5.35
CA TYR A 244 -11.77 -1.16 -6.40
C TYR A 244 -12.61 -2.38 -6.05
N GLY A 245 -11.99 -3.45 -5.50
CA GLY A 245 -12.65 -4.67 -5.06
C GLY A 245 -13.68 -4.42 -3.95
N ALA A 246 -13.40 -3.47 -3.06
CA ALA A 246 -14.34 -3.01 -2.04
C ALA A 246 -15.51 -2.17 -2.62
N GLY A 247 -15.51 -1.89 -3.92
CA GLY A 247 -16.52 -1.07 -4.61
C GLY A 247 -16.09 0.38 -4.82
N GLY A 248 -14.82 0.74 -4.53
CA GLY A 248 -14.25 2.06 -4.83
C GLY A 248 -14.25 2.33 -6.34
N ARG A 249 -14.59 3.54 -6.74
CA ARG A 249 -14.74 3.92 -8.16
C ARG A 249 -14.11 5.26 -8.52
N ILE A 250 -13.73 6.08 -7.55
CA ILE A 250 -13.16 7.40 -7.79
C ILE A 250 -11.67 7.37 -7.45
N PHE A 251 -10.83 7.78 -8.40
CA PHE A 251 -9.38 7.88 -8.27
C PHE A 251 -8.95 9.32 -8.57
N ASP A 252 -8.17 9.89 -7.65
CA ASP A 252 -7.75 11.29 -7.69
C ASP A 252 -6.25 11.38 -8.00
N THR A 253 -5.91 11.89 -9.18
CA THR A 253 -4.55 12.11 -9.61
C THR A 253 -4.26 13.57 -9.95
N ALA A 254 -3.03 13.88 -10.29
CA ALA A 254 -2.63 15.20 -10.77
C ALA A 254 -1.38 15.12 -11.64
N TYR A 255 -1.28 16.04 -12.57
CA TYR A 255 -0.14 16.22 -13.47
C TYR A 255 1.23 16.16 -12.76
N ILE A 256 1.29 16.74 -11.54
CA ILE A 256 2.53 16.84 -10.75
C ILE A 256 2.77 15.66 -9.80
N TYR A 257 1.77 14.79 -9.54
CA TYR A 257 1.91 13.75 -8.53
C TYR A 257 3.03 12.77 -8.88
N ASN A 258 3.98 12.62 -7.95
CA ASN A 258 5.17 11.78 -8.14
C ASN A 258 5.92 12.07 -9.45
N ASN A 259 5.99 13.34 -9.88
CA ASN A 259 6.57 13.77 -11.16
C ASN A 259 5.93 13.06 -12.38
N GLY A 260 4.61 12.95 -12.39
CA GLY A 260 3.82 12.30 -13.45
C GLY A 260 3.68 10.79 -13.31
N LYS A 261 4.38 10.16 -12.36
CA LYS A 261 4.26 8.71 -12.11
C LYS A 261 2.90 8.33 -11.54
N GLY A 262 2.21 9.24 -10.83
CA GLY A 262 0.85 9.03 -10.35
C GLY A 262 -0.11 8.71 -11.48
N ASP A 263 -0.10 9.53 -12.55
CA ASP A 263 -0.89 9.32 -13.75
C ASP A 263 -0.52 7.99 -14.43
N LYS A 264 0.79 7.72 -14.56
CA LYS A 264 1.26 6.49 -15.20
C LYS A 264 0.83 5.23 -14.44
N TYR A 265 0.96 5.20 -13.13
CA TYR A 265 0.52 4.03 -12.33
C TYR A 265 -0.98 3.77 -12.45
N LEU A 266 -1.76 4.85 -12.38
CA LEU A 266 -3.21 4.75 -12.50
C LEU A 266 -3.60 4.28 -13.90
N GLY A 267 -2.98 4.84 -14.95
CA GLY A 267 -3.21 4.47 -16.34
C GLY A 267 -2.86 3.01 -16.62
N ASP A 268 -1.66 2.57 -16.25
CA ASP A 268 -1.22 1.18 -16.41
C ASP A 268 -2.18 0.20 -15.68
N TRP A 269 -2.66 0.59 -14.49
CA TRP A 269 -3.63 -0.22 -13.74
C TRP A 269 -4.99 -0.27 -14.45
N ILE A 270 -5.56 0.87 -14.85
CA ILE A 270 -6.86 0.95 -15.54
C ILE A 270 -6.83 0.11 -16.82
N ASN A 271 -5.80 0.29 -17.64
CA ASN A 271 -5.68 -0.37 -18.94
C ASN A 271 -5.49 -1.88 -18.80
N SER A 272 -4.65 -2.31 -17.86
CA SER A 272 -4.40 -3.74 -17.64
C SER A 272 -5.62 -4.50 -17.12
N ARG A 273 -6.60 -3.82 -16.55
CA ARG A 273 -7.86 -4.39 -16.05
C ARG A 273 -9.06 -4.08 -16.94
N ASN A 274 -8.90 -3.27 -17.98
CA ASN A 274 -9.98 -2.77 -18.85
C ASN A 274 -11.07 -2.02 -18.06
N LEU A 275 -10.67 -1.11 -17.16
CA LEU A 275 -11.57 -0.43 -16.22
C LEU A 275 -11.91 1.01 -16.62
N GLU A 276 -11.51 1.49 -17.77
CA GLU A 276 -11.74 2.88 -18.22
C GLU A 276 -13.21 3.30 -18.13
N LYS A 277 -14.13 2.38 -18.44
CA LYS A 277 -15.58 2.63 -18.40
C LYS A 277 -16.22 2.46 -17.02
N ASP A 278 -15.45 2.03 -16.02
CA ASP A 278 -15.97 1.68 -14.70
C ASP A 278 -15.45 2.59 -13.59
N VAL A 279 -14.30 3.22 -13.78
CA VAL A 279 -13.70 4.12 -12.80
C VAL A 279 -13.76 5.59 -13.21
N ILE A 280 -13.98 6.45 -12.24
CA ILE A 280 -13.98 7.92 -12.39
C ILE A 280 -12.58 8.41 -12.10
N VAL A 281 -11.98 9.14 -13.04
CA VAL A 281 -10.66 9.73 -12.89
C VAL A 281 -10.79 11.24 -12.70
N ILE A 282 -10.30 11.72 -11.55
CA ILE A 282 -10.13 13.15 -11.27
C ILE A 282 -8.69 13.51 -11.61
N GLY A 283 -8.49 14.34 -12.62
CA GLY A 283 -7.19 14.91 -12.96
C GLY A 283 -7.05 16.34 -12.44
N LYS A 284 -5.83 16.79 -12.19
CA LYS A 284 -5.53 18.18 -11.79
C LYS A 284 -4.33 18.71 -12.56
N GLY A 285 -4.38 19.99 -12.95
CA GLY A 285 -3.29 20.70 -13.61
C GLY A 285 -3.27 22.18 -13.23
N ALA A 286 -2.43 22.96 -13.89
CA ALA A 286 -2.19 24.37 -13.60
C ALA A 286 -1.77 24.59 -12.12
N HIS A 287 -0.71 23.88 -11.69
CA HIS A 287 -0.07 24.06 -10.39
C HIS A 287 1.10 25.05 -10.51
N THR A 288 1.37 25.79 -9.46
CA THR A 288 2.55 26.68 -9.33
C THR A 288 3.86 25.91 -9.65
N PRO A 289 4.77 26.44 -10.48
CA PRO A 289 4.80 27.81 -11.03
C PRO A 289 3.99 27.98 -12.33
N GLN A 290 3.38 26.93 -12.88
CA GLN A 290 2.64 26.96 -14.15
C GLN A 290 1.12 27.12 -13.91
N CYS A 291 0.73 27.98 -12.96
CA CYS A 291 -0.66 28.26 -12.64
C CYS A 291 -1.22 29.37 -13.55
N GLU A 292 -1.34 29.08 -14.84
CA GLU A 292 -1.79 30.00 -15.90
C GLU A 292 -2.64 29.24 -16.93
N PRO A 293 -3.62 29.90 -17.58
CA PRO A 293 -4.53 29.27 -18.56
C PRO A 293 -3.82 28.52 -19.69
N GLN A 294 -2.70 29.07 -20.19
CA GLN A 294 -1.92 28.47 -21.31
C GLN A 294 -1.36 27.07 -20.99
N PHE A 295 -1.21 26.69 -19.72
CA PHE A 295 -0.71 25.38 -19.32
C PHE A 295 -1.83 24.33 -19.15
N ILE A 296 -3.11 24.72 -19.13
CA ILE A 296 -4.22 23.81 -18.90
C ILE A 296 -4.27 22.71 -19.97
N ARG A 297 -4.40 23.10 -21.23
CA ARG A 297 -4.53 22.16 -22.33
C ARG A 297 -3.29 21.25 -22.51
N PRO A 298 -2.05 21.76 -22.53
CA PRO A 298 -0.87 20.91 -22.65
C PRO A 298 -0.76 19.88 -21.51
N GLN A 299 -1.04 20.26 -20.26
CA GLN A 299 -0.97 19.37 -19.11
C GLN A 299 -2.08 18.32 -19.12
N ILE A 300 -3.29 18.66 -19.58
CA ILE A 300 -4.37 17.68 -19.78
C ILE A 300 -3.95 16.64 -20.83
N LEU A 301 -3.43 17.06 -21.98
CA LEU A 301 -3.00 16.14 -23.03
C LEU A 301 -1.89 15.19 -22.55
N GLU A 302 -0.91 15.72 -21.84
CA GLU A 302 0.17 14.90 -21.28
C GLU A 302 -0.35 13.94 -20.18
N SER A 303 -1.28 14.38 -19.31
CA SER A 303 -1.93 13.49 -18.34
C SER A 303 -2.75 12.39 -19.02
N LEU A 304 -3.50 12.69 -20.07
CA LEU A 304 -4.25 11.70 -20.85
C LEU A 304 -3.32 10.68 -21.53
N GLU A 305 -2.17 11.14 -22.07
CA GLU A 305 -1.15 10.26 -22.62
C GLU A 305 -0.57 9.31 -21.55
N ARG A 306 -0.19 9.84 -20.37
CA ARG A 306 0.33 9.05 -19.25
C ARG A 306 -0.69 8.04 -18.72
N LEU A 307 -1.95 8.44 -18.62
CA LEU A 307 -3.09 7.61 -18.20
C LEU A 307 -3.50 6.61 -19.29
N ASN A 308 -3.18 6.90 -20.55
CA ASN A 308 -3.63 6.16 -21.73
C ASN A 308 -5.17 5.98 -21.75
N ILE A 309 -5.89 7.09 -21.52
CA ILE A 309 -7.35 7.22 -21.62
C ILE A 309 -7.70 8.41 -22.52
N GLU A 310 -8.93 8.43 -23.04
CA GLU A 310 -9.35 9.47 -23.97
C GLU A 310 -9.85 10.75 -23.29
N THR A 311 -10.44 10.63 -22.10
CA THR A 311 -11.13 11.74 -21.41
C THR A 311 -10.98 11.63 -19.89
N LEU A 312 -10.74 12.76 -19.19
CA LEU A 312 -10.85 12.86 -17.75
C LEU A 312 -12.32 13.08 -17.35
N ASP A 313 -12.82 12.33 -16.37
CA ASP A 313 -14.19 12.51 -15.88
C ASP A 313 -14.38 13.85 -15.18
N ILE A 314 -13.40 14.27 -14.39
CA ILE A 314 -13.36 15.57 -13.71
C ILE A 314 -11.96 16.15 -13.88
N PHE A 315 -11.85 17.40 -14.26
CA PHE A 315 -10.58 18.12 -14.23
C PHE A 315 -10.68 19.33 -13.29
N CYS A 316 -9.73 19.44 -12.35
CA CYS A 316 -9.64 20.56 -11.42
C CYS A 316 -8.39 21.42 -11.68
N LEU A 317 -8.56 22.74 -11.73
CA LEU A 317 -7.42 23.66 -11.58
C LEU A 317 -6.78 23.40 -10.20
N HIS A 318 -5.48 23.06 -10.18
CA HIS A 318 -4.82 22.59 -8.95
C HIS A 318 -4.52 23.71 -7.96
N ARG A 319 -4.35 24.94 -8.46
CA ARG A 319 -4.15 26.19 -7.68
C ARG A 319 -4.91 27.33 -8.34
N ASP A 320 -5.09 28.40 -7.58
CA ASP A 320 -5.53 29.70 -8.08
C ASP A 320 -4.31 30.61 -8.33
N ASN A 321 -4.43 31.50 -9.30
CA ASN A 321 -3.55 32.62 -9.53
C ASN A 321 -4.39 33.92 -9.53
N PRO A 322 -4.46 34.63 -8.39
CA PRO A 322 -5.29 35.83 -8.28
C PRO A 322 -4.89 36.99 -9.22
N ASP A 323 -3.68 36.97 -9.76
CA ASP A 323 -3.20 37.99 -10.69
C ASP A 323 -3.81 37.88 -12.09
N ILE A 324 -4.47 36.73 -12.39
CA ILE A 324 -5.11 36.45 -13.67
C ILE A 324 -6.64 36.50 -13.52
N PRO A 325 -7.38 37.18 -14.41
CA PRO A 325 -8.84 37.19 -14.38
C PRO A 325 -9.44 35.78 -14.44
N VAL A 326 -10.52 35.53 -13.72
CA VAL A 326 -11.21 34.22 -13.75
C VAL A 326 -11.73 33.88 -15.14
N SER A 327 -12.05 34.88 -15.95
CA SER A 327 -12.51 34.70 -17.33
C SER A 327 -11.51 33.92 -18.18
N GLU A 328 -10.21 34.19 -18.04
CA GLU A 328 -9.18 33.50 -18.82
C GLU A 328 -9.07 32.01 -18.48
N PHE A 329 -9.19 31.67 -17.19
CA PHE A 329 -9.24 30.26 -16.75
C PHE A 329 -10.50 29.55 -17.25
N MET A 330 -11.67 30.22 -17.14
CA MET A 330 -12.94 29.63 -17.56
C MET A 330 -13.04 29.47 -19.08
N ASP A 331 -12.44 30.39 -19.84
CA ASP A 331 -12.37 30.32 -21.31
C ASP A 331 -11.50 29.13 -21.74
N ALA A 332 -10.32 28.96 -21.14
CA ALA A 332 -9.44 27.83 -21.42
C ALA A 332 -10.06 26.47 -21.03
N LEU A 333 -10.82 26.41 -19.94
CA LEU A 333 -11.54 25.19 -19.54
C LEU A 333 -12.68 24.86 -20.49
N ASP A 334 -13.42 25.85 -20.98
CA ASP A 334 -14.48 25.68 -21.97
C ASP A 334 -13.94 25.16 -23.31
N GLU A 335 -12.78 25.62 -23.73
CA GLU A 335 -12.08 25.13 -24.90
C GLU A 335 -11.77 23.64 -24.81
N VAL A 336 -11.05 23.20 -23.75
CA VAL A 336 -10.67 21.79 -23.57
C VAL A 336 -11.89 20.87 -23.33
N LYS A 337 -12.96 21.40 -22.74
CA LYS A 337 -14.23 20.68 -22.62
C LYS A 337 -14.91 20.51 -23.98
N SER A 338 -14.91 21.55 -24.80
CA SER A 338 -15.48 21.49 -26.17
C SER A 338 -14.73 20.51 -27.07
N GLU A 339 -13.43 20.31 -26.83
CA GLU A 339 -12.62 19.27 -27.48
C GLU A 339 -12.92 17.85 -26.98
N GLY A 340 -13.71 17.69 -25.91
CA GLY A 340 -14.03 16.39 -25.33
C GLY A 340 -12.93 15.78 -24.43
N LEU A 341 -11.92 16.57 -24.05
CA LEU A 341 -10.80 16.10 -23.22
C LEU A 341 -11.18 15.93 -21.75
N ILE A 342 -12.24 16.62 -21.30
CA ILE A 342 -12.74 16.59 -19.92
C ILE A 342 -14.29 16.61 -19.91
N ASN A 343 -14.90 15.92 -18.94
CA ASN A 343 -16.37 15.92 -18.80
C ASN A 343 -16.88 17.01 -17.84
N LEU A 344 -16.35 17.09 -16.64
CA LEU A 344 -16.70 18.09 -15.65
C LEU A 344 -15.52 18.97 -15.27
N VAL A 345 -15.80 20.21 -14.92
CA VAL A 345 -14.82 21.20 -14.51
C VAL A 345 -14.89 21.49 -13.02
N GLY A 346 -13.73 21.65 -12.39
CA GLY A 346 -13.59 21.93 -10.97
C GLY A 346 -12.38 22.82 -10.67
N ALA A 347 -12.23 23.11 -9.39
CA ALA A 347 -11.09 23.86 -8.88
C ALA A 347 -10.56 23.23 -7.59
N SER A 348 -9.30 23.47 -7.26
CA SER A 348 -8.67 23.06 -6.03
C SER A 348 -7.92 24.24 -5.40
N ASN A 349 -8.10 24.42 -4.11
CA ASN A 349 -7.49 25.52 -3.34
C ASN A 349 -7.91 26.93 -3.81
N TRP A 350 -9.16 27.08 -4.17
CA TRP A 350 -9.76 28.36 -4.51
C TRP A 350 -10.56 28.91 -3.31
N GLN A 351 -10.45 30.22 -3.05
CA GLN A 351 -11.29 30.93 -2.08
C GLN A 351 -12.74 31.02 -2.58
N LEU A 352 -13.70 31.14 -1.64
CA LEU A 352 -15.13 31.15 -1.97
C LEU A 352 -15.48 32.27 -2.96
N GLU A 353 -15.01 33.47 -2.71
CA GLU A 353 -15.31 34.65 -3.50
C GLU A 353 -14.86 34.45 -4.95
N ARG A 354 -13.65 33.99 -5.12
CA ARG A 354 -13.02 33.78 -6.43
C ARG A 354 -13.67 32.60 -7.17
N PHE A 355 -14.01 31.55 -6.42
CA PHE A 355 -14.74 30.39 -6.96
C PHE A 355 -16.14 30.77 -7.44
N SER A 356 -16.84 31.61 -6.66
CA SER A 356 -18.18 32.14 -7.03
C SER A 356 -18.09 33.06 -8.25
N GLU A 357 -17.12 33.98 -8.30
CA GLU A 357 -16.86 34.87 -9.43
C GLU A 357 -16.68 34.07 -10.74
N ALA A 358 -15.84 33.01 -10.71
CA ALA A 358 -15.62 32.16 -11.88
C ALA A 358 -16.90 31.47 -12.34
N ARG A 359 -17.71 30.99 -11.41
CA ARG A 359 -19.01 30.36 -11.74
C ARG A 359 -20.00 31.35 -12.32
N ASP A 360 -20.06 32.57 -11.80
CA ASP A 360 -20.96 33.61 -12.30
C ASP A 360 -20.54 34.08 -13.70
N TYR A 361 -19.24 34.23 -13.93
CA TYR A 361 -18.69 34.46 -15.27
C TYR A 361 -19.11 33.37 -16.26
N ALA A 362 -18.90 32.10 -15.90
CA ALA A 362 -19.25 30.97 -16.77
C ALA A 362 -20.73 30.97 -17.13
N LYS A 363 -21.63 31.09 -16.13
CA LYS A 363 -23.09 31.14 -16.34
C LYS A 363 -23.50 32.29 -17.25
N SER A 364 -22.90 33.49 -17.03
CA SER A 364 -23.22 34.70 -17.81
C SER A 364 -22.76 34.62 -19.26
N ASN A 365 -21.80 33.71 -19.55
CA ASN A 365 -21.23 33.52 -20.89
C ASN A 365 -21.62 32.17 -21.51
N ASN A 366 -22.66 31.49 -20.98
CA ASN A 366 -23.13 30.18 -21.43
C ASN A 366 -22.05 29.09 -21.46
N LYS A 367 -21.12 29.14 -20.49
CA LYS A 367 -20.05 28.16 -20.28
C LYS A 367 -20.38 27.25 -19.09
N GLU A 368 -19.72 26.10 -19.02
CA GLU A 368 -19.88 25.19 -17.90
C GLU A 368 -19.26 25.80 -16.61
N PRO A 369 -20.02 26.02 -15.55
CA PRO A 369 -19.48 26.49 -14.28
C PRO A 369 -18.77 25.34 -13.54
N PHE A 370 -17.89 25.67 -12.60
CA PHE A 370 -17.33 24.66 -11.69
C PHE A 370 -18.43 23.85 -11.01
N THR A 371 -18.37 22.53 -11.12
CA THR A 371 -19.27 21.55 -10.50
C THR A 371 -18.59 20.72 -9.39
N ALA A 372 -17.26 20.89 -9.26
CA ALA A 372 -16.44 20.19 -8.29
C ALA A 372 -15.45 21.17 -7.61
N LEU A 373 -15.19 20.94 -6.32
CA LEU A 373 -14.18 21.63 -5.54
C LEU A 373 -13.31 20.60 -4.81
N SER A 374 -11.98 20.79 -4.81
CA SER A 374 -11.03 19.96 -4.07
C SER A 374 -10.18 20.83 -3.13
N ASN A 375 -10.79 21.35 -2.07
CA ASN A 375 -10.15 22.08 -0.99
C ASN A 375 -10.01 21.21 0.26
N ASN A 376 -9.18 21.62 1.23
CA ASN A 376 -9.11 20.93 2.51
C ASN A 376 -10.43 21.00 3.28
N PHE A 377 -10.89 19.85 3.78
CA PHE A 377 -11.94 19.75 4.78
C PHE A 377 -11.77 18.49 5.61
N SER A 378 -11.71 18.64 6.92
CA SER A 378 -11.62 17.56 7.90
C SER A 378 -12.31 17.95 9.20
N LEU A 379 -12.38 17.06 10.18
CA LEU A 379 -12.87 17.40 11.52
C LEU A 379 -12.00 18.45 12.20
N ALA A 380 -10.67 18.47 11.96
CA ALA A 380 -9.80 19.55 12.38
C ALA A 380 -9.73 20.65 11.31
N GLU A 381 -9.83 21.90 11.71
CA GLU A 381 -9.64 23.04 10.81
C GLU A 381 -8.15 23.29 10.56
N MET A 382 -7.77 23.46 9.29
CA MET A 382 -6.42 23.84 8.90
C MET A 382 -6.18 25.31 9.29
N VAL A 383 -5.33 25.55 10.29
CA VAL A 383 -5.08 26.90 10.81
C VAL A 383 -3.92 27.61 10.11
N ASP A 384 -2.98 26.81 9.58
CA ASP A 384 -1.91 27.29 8.72
C ASP A 384 -1.82 26.34 7.51
N PRO A 385 -1.63 26.85 6.28
CA PRO A 385 -1.63 25.99 5.10
C PRO A 385 -0.60 24.88 5.16
N VAL A 386 -0.99 23.64 4.82
CA VAL A 386 -0.04 22.51 4.70
C VAL A 386 1.06 22.85 3.71
N TRP A 387 0.67 23.42 2.58
CA TRP A 387 1.57 23.99 1.57
C TRP A 387 1.09 25.39 1.18
N PRO A 388 2.00 26.29 0.74
CA PRO A 388 1.61 27.62 0.29
C PRO A 388 0.45 27.58 -0.73
N GLY A 389 -0.54 28.44 -0.54
CA GLY A 389 -1.71 28.54 -1.41
C GLY A 389 -2.78 27.46 -1.18
N CYS A 390 -2.67 26.63 -0.14
CA CYS A 390 -3.73 25.71 0.26
C CYS A 390 -4.88 26.43 0.96
N VAL A 391 -6.11 26.04 0.65
CA VAL A 391 -7.35 26.63 1.15
C VAL A 391 -8.21 25.58 1.84
N GLY A 392 -8.70 25.91 3.05
CA GLY A 392 -9.70 25.12 3.78
C GLY A 392 -11.13 25.56 3.48
N VAL A 393 -12.08 24.65 3.68
CA VAL A 393 -13.53 24.93 3.56
C VAL A 393 -14.11 25.15 4.95
N ASN A 394 -14.75 26.30 5.16
CA ASN A 394 -15.50 26.65 6.35
C ASN A 394 -17.02 26.36 6.20
N ASN A 395 -17.81 26.61 7.22
CA ASN A 395 -19.25 26.38 7.21
C ASN A 395 -19.98 27.20 6.13
N GLU A 396 -19.55 28.42 5.85
CA GLU A 396 -20.12 29.27 4.82
C GLU A 396 -19.88 28.69 3.43
N TYR A 397 -18.65 28.24 3.17
CA TYR A 397 -18.30 27.60 1.91
C TYR A 397 -19.07 26.29 1.71
N ILE A 398 -19.18 25.44 2.74
CA ILE A 398 -20.00 24.21 2.68
C ILE A 398 -21.45 24.55 2.34
N LYS A 399 -22.04 25.56 2.99
CA LYS A 399 -23.40 26.00 2.70
C LYS A 399 -23.56 26.39 1.23
N TYR A 400 -22.63 27.21 0.71
CA TYR A 400 -22.62 27.61 -0.70
C TYR A 400 -22.54 26.40 -1.64
N LEU A 401 -21.68 25.42 -1.35
CA LEU A 401 -21.54 24.20 -2.16
C LEU A 401 -22.83 23.39 -2.19
N ILE A 402 -23.48 23.20 -1.05
CA ILE A 402 -24.75 22.45 -0.93
C ILE A 402 -25.87 23.16 -1.69
N GLU A 403 -26.05 24.47 -1.47
CA GLU A 403 -27.09 25.26 -2.14
C GLU A 403 -26.94 25.29 -3.66
N ASN A 404 -25.72 25.21 -4.15
CA ASN A 404 -25.39 25.21 -5.59
C ASN A 404 -25.18 23.81 -6.18
N GLN A 405 -25.41 22.73 -5.41
CA GLN A 405 -25.25 21.32 -5.81
C GLN A 405 -23.85 21.03 -6.37
N ILE A 406 -22.80 21.53 -5.68
CA ILE A 406 -21.39 21.37 -6.05
C ILE A 406 -20.78 20.26 -5.21
N MET A 407 -20.05 19.34 -5.86
CA MET A 407 -19.34 18.28 -5.18
C MET A 407 -18.08 18.81 -4.49
N LEU A 408 -17.81 18.29 -3.29
CA LEU A 408 -16.56 18.53 -2.57
C LEU A 408 -15.75 17.24 -2.49
N PHE A 409 -14.53 17.28 -3.00
CA PHE A 409 -13.52 16.22 -2.87
C PHE A 409 -12.42 16.69 -1.90
N PRO A 410 -12.66 16.62 -0.58
CA PRO A 410 -11.72 17.22 0.36
C PRO A 410 -10.45 16.40 0.51
N TRP A 411 -9.30 17.02 0.25
CA TRP A 411 -8.01 16.43 0.54
C TRP A 411 -7.66 16.57 2.03
N SER A 412 -6.77 15.68 2.51
CA SER A 412 -6.42 15.53 3.93
C SER A 412 -7.66 15.41 4.83
N SER A 413 -8.67 14.67 4.38
CA SER A 413 -9.96 14.49 5.05
C SER A 413 -9.87 13.90 6.47
N GLN A 414 -8.72 13.28 6.81
CA GLN A 414 -8.39 12.74 8.13
C GLN A 414 -7.32 13.56 8.86
N ALA A 415 -7.13 14.84 8.47
CA ALA A 415 -6.13 15.75 9.06
C ALA A 415 -4.74 15.13 9.17
N ARG A 416 -4.31 14.37 8.13
CA ARG A 416 -2.98 13.74 8.03
C ARG A 416 -2.56 12.94 9.27
N GLY A 417 -3.53 12.29 9.95
CA GLY A 417 -3.27 11.46 11.12
C GLY A 417 -3.37 12.18 12.47
N PHE A 418 -3.83 13.44 12.53
CA PHE A 418 -4.04 14.17 13.77
C PHE A 418 -4.94 13.44 14.78
N PHE A 419 -5.84 12.59 14.31
CA PHE A 419 -6.77 11.79 15.15
C PHE A 419 -6.28 10.39 15.48
N ILE A 420 -5.00 10.05 15.24
CA ILE A 420 -4.44 8.76 15.65
C ILE A 420 -4.07 8.82 17.15
N LYS A 421 -4.33 7.73 17.91
CA LYS A 421 -3.77 7.54 19.26
C LYS A 421 -2.25 7.39 19.11
N LYS A 422 -1.52 8.47 19.33
CA LYS A 422 -0.07 8.39 19.47
C LYS A 422 0.23 7.92 20.90
N LYS A 423 1.08 6.90 21.09
CA LYS A 423 1.81 6.73 22.34
C LYS A 423 2.51 8.05 22.62
N GLU A 424 2.57 8.48 23.89
CA GLU A 424 3.29 9.72 24.27
C GLU A 424 4.61 9.76 23.52
N ILE A 425 4.76 10.76 22.65
CA ILE A 425 5.92 10.90 21.80
C ILE A 425 7.06 11.32 22.73
N THR A 426 7.93 10.40 23.07
CA THR A 426 9.22 10.75 23.66
C THR A 426 10.06 11.40 22.55
N SER A 427 10.81 12.42 22.89
CA SER A 427 11.52 13.36 22.01
C SER A 427 12.50 12.73 20.99
N ASN A 428 12.59 11.41 20.89
CA ASN A 428 13.55 10.68 20.06
C ASN A 428 12.91 9.78 18.97
N GLU A 429 11.59 9.73 18.83
CA GLU A 429 10.95 8.95 17.78
C GLU A 429 10.59 9.87 16.59
N HIS A 430 11.44 9.86 15.57
CA HIS A 430 11.14 10.50 14.29
C HIS A 430 10.13 9.66 13.52
N PHE A 431 8.88 10.06 13.55
CA PHE A 431 7.88 9.52 12.64
C PHE A 431 8.04 10.15 11.25
N SER A 432 8.06 9.31 10.22
CA SER A 432 8.24 9.74 8.82
C SER A 432 7.03 10.43 8.20
N ASN A 433 6.02 10.92 8.99
CA ASN A 433 4.81 11.52 8.44
C ASN A 433 3.90 12.19 9.45
N PRO A 434 3.36 13.31 9.04
CA PRO A 434 4.06 14.56 8.84
C PRO A 434 4.96 14.82 10.03
N SER A 435 5.99 15.66 9.92
CA SER A 435 6.80 15.97 11.09
C SER A 435 5.87 16.47 12.21
N LEU A 436 6.21 16.19 13.47
CA LEU A 436 5.46 16.74 14.62
C LEU A 436 5.33 18.27 14.50
N GLU A 437 6.32 18.92 13.92
CA GLU A 437 6.34 20.35 13.64
C GLU A 437 5.23 20.75 12.66
N GLU A 438 5.04 20.02 11.55
CA GLU A 438 3.94 20.28 10.61
C GLU A 438 2.58 20.04 11.26
N GLU A 439 2.43 18.97 12.05
CA GLU A 439 1.18 18.69 12.76
C GLU A 439 0.82 19.81 13.73
N ILE A 440 1.81 20.29 14.50
CA ILE A 440 1.63 21.42 15.44
C ILE A 440 1.25 22.68 14.67
N ARG A 441 2.00 23.01 13.63
CA ARG A 441 1.78 24.22 12.84
C ARG A 441 0.39 24.25 12.19
N VAL A 442 -0.03 23.12 11.60
CA VAL A 442 -1.24 23.07 10.76
C VAL A 442 -2.51 22.81 11.56
N TRP A 443 -2.45 21.98 12.61
CA TRP A 443 -3.64 21.46 13.26
C TRP A 443 -3.80 21.83 14.73
N HIS A 444 -2.73 22.25 15.44
CA HIS A 444 -2.82 22.52 16.86
C HIS A 444 -3.38 23.92 17.15
N ASN A 445 -4.63 23.94 17.59
CA ASN A 445 -5.25 25.08 18.25
C ASN A 445 -6.24 24.56 19.30
N GLU A 446 -6.75 25.44 20.16
CA GLU A 446 -7.65 25.05 21.25
C GLU A 446 -8.92 24.34 20.74
N LYS A 447 -9.51 24.81 19.65
CA LYS A 447 -10.71 24.25 19.02
C LYS A 447 -10.46 22.83 18.50
N ASN A 448 -9.38 22.62 17.75
CA ASN A 448 -9.03 21.30 17.21
C ASN A 448 -8.66 20.30 18.32
N LEU A 449 -8.00 20.76 19.38
CA LEU A 449 -7.68 19.90 20.53
C LEU A 449 -8.96 19.47 21.28
N LYS A 450 -9.95 20.37 21.45
CA LYS A 450 -11.26 20.02 22.01
C LYS A 450 -11.99 19.01 21.12
N ARG A 451 -12.02 19.24 19.80
CA ARG A 451 -12.61 18.29 18.83
C ARG A 451 -11.91 16.94 18.85
N ARG A 452 -10.58 16.96 18.96
CA ARG A 452 -9.80 15.73 19.10
C ARG A 452 -10.17 14.96 20.37
N ALA A 453 -10.22 15.62 21.53
CA ALA A 453 -10.61 14.99 22.78
C ALA A 453 -12.02 14.35 22.66
N ARG A 454 -12.99 15.09 22.11
CA ARG A 454 -14.35 14.60 21.91
C ARG A 454 -14.41 13.42 20.94
N CYS A 455 -13.62 13.48 19.86
CA CYS A 455 -13.49 12.38 18.91
C CYS A 455 -12.97 11.10 19.58
N PHE A 456 -11.99 11.21 20.48
CA PHE A 456 -11.48 10.06 21.25
C PHE A 456 -12.53 9.47 22.20
N GLU A 457 -13.33 10.31 22.89
CA GLU A 457 -14.41 9.85 23.77
C GLU A 457 -15.48 9.07 22.98
N ILE A 458 -15.93 9.59 21.83
CA ILE A 458 -16.91 8.91 20.97
C ILE A 458 -16.34 7.59 20.43
N ALA A 459 -15.07 7.60 20.02
CA ALA A 459 -14.40 6.39 19.53
C ALA A 459 -14.34 5.30 20.61
N GLU A 460 -14.02 5.64 21.85
CA GLU A 460 -14.00 4.72 22.97
C GLU A 460 -15.40 4.15 23.26
N GLN A 461 -16.43 5.00 23.32
CA GLN A 461 -17.81 4.58 23.56
C GLN A 461 -18.34 3.62 22.48
N LYS A 462 -17.93 3.79 21.22
CA LYS A 462 -18.36 2.97 20.09
C LYS A 462 -17.42 1.83 19.75
N ASN A 463 -16.32 1.65 20.50
CA ASN A 463 -15.25 0.69 20.20
C ASN A 463 -14.68 0.86 18.78
N LEU A 464 -14.42 2.11 18.39
CA LEU A 464 -13.87 2.51 17.10
C LEU A 464 -12.48 3.14 17.27
N GLN A 465 -11.77 3.32 16.17
CA GLN A 465 -10.58 4.15 16.16
C GLN A 465 -10.95 5.63 15.98
N PRO A 466 -10.28 6.58 16.67
CA PRO A 466 -10.62 8.00 16.55
C PRO A 466 -10.52 8.53 15.11
N ILE A 467 -9.58 8.04 14.31
CA ILE A 467 -9.46 8.42 12.90
C ILE A 467 -10.67 7.98 12.06
N GLN A 468 -11.35 6.89 12.45
CA GLN A 468 -12.58 6.44 11.79
C GLN A 468 -13.74 7.39 12.12
N VAL A 469 -13.86 7.83 13.38
CA VAL A 469 -14.86 8.83 13.79
C VAL A 469 -14.63 10.16 13.06
N ALA A 470 -13.38 10.59 12.93
CA ALA A 470 -13.04 11.82 12.21
C ALA A 470 -13.43 11.76 10.73
N LEU A 471 -13.20 10.63 10.05
CA LEU A 471 -13.61 10.46 8.66
C LEU A 471 -15.14 10.33 8.52
N ALA A 472 -15.80 9.61 9.43
CA ALA A 472 -17.24 9.48 9.45
C ALA A 472 -17.94 10.85 9.56
N TYR A 473 -17.41 11.76 10.38
CA TYR A 473 -17.88 13.15 10.45
C TYR A 473 -17.86 13.84 9.08
N VAL A 474 -16.77 13.72 8.34
CA VAL A 474 -16.63 14.33 7.00
C VAL A 474 -17.62 13.71 6.01
N VAL A 475 -17.75 12.37 6.02
CA VAL A 475 -18.68 11.63 5.16
C VAL A 475 -20.13 12.05 5.43
N GLN A 476 -20.53 12.20 6.69
CA GLN A 476 -21.92 12.51 7.04
C GLN A 476 -22.32 13.98 6.89
N LYS A 477 -21.35 14.88 6.70
CA LYS A 477 -21.63 16.33 6.61
C LYS A 477 -22.57 16.67 5.42
N SER A 478 -22.44 16.00 4.28
CA SER A 478 -23.33 16.14 3.13
C SER A 478 -23.17 14.96 2.15
N SER A 479 -24.23 14.62 1.42
CA SER A 479 -24.16 13.64 0.33
C SER A 479 -23.30 14.10 -0.87
N LEU A 480 -22.99 15.39 -0.95
CA LEU A 480 -22.13 15.97 -1.98
C LEU A 480 -20.63 15.97 -1.62
N ILE A 481 -20.25 15.41 -0.46
CA ILE A 481 -18.86 15.36 -0.02
C ILE A 481 -18.32 13.95 -0.26
N PHE A 482 -17.25 13.83 -1.02
CA PHE A 482 -16.55 12.61 -1.39
C PHE A 482 -15.10 12.67 -0.85
N PRO A 483 -14.85 12.28 0.40
CA PRO A 483 -13.52 12.46 1.00
C PRO A 483 -12.43 11.74 0.22
N LEU A 484 -11.33 12.47 -0.07
CA LEU A 484 -10.10 11.89 -0.57
C LEU A 484 -9.38 11.20 0.58
N ILE A 485 -9.09 9.91 0.42
CA ILE A 485 -8.26 9.12 1.33
C ILE A 485 -6.92 8.86 0.68
N GLY A 486 -5.84 8.89 1.46
CA GLY A 486 -4.48 8.65 1.00
C GLY A 486 -3.81 7.52 1.78
N PRO A 487 -4.36 6.29 1.75
CA PRO A 487 -3.79 5.18 2.49
C PRO A 487 -2.48 4.71 1.85
N ARG A 488 -1.57 4.21 2.69
CA ARG A 488 -0.30 3.59 2.29
C ARG A 488 -0.32 2.09 2.46
N THR A 489 -1.30 1.57 3.19
CA THR A 489 -1.47 0.15 3.48
C THR A 489 -2.91 -0.29 3.28
N ILE A 490 -3.09 -1.58 3.07
CA ILE A 490 -4.41 -2.23 3.03
C ILE A 490 -5.18 -1.99 4.34
N PHE A 491 -4.48 -2.00 5.48
CA PHE A 491 -5.07 -1.74 6.79
C PHE A 491 -5.69 -0.34 6.86
N GLU A 492 -4.98 0.70 6.40
CA GLU A 492 -5.50 2.07 6.37
C GLU A 492 -6.67 2.22 5.39
N THR A 493 -6.63 1.49 4.26
CA THR A 493 -7.74 1.45 3.31
C THR A 493 -8.98 0.84 3.95
N ASN A 494 -8.86 -0.31 4.62
CA ASN A 494 -9.97 -0.96 5.32
C ASN A 494 -10.54 -0.06 6.43
N SER A 495 -9.69 0.55 7.23
CA SER A 495 -10.11 1.50 8.27
C SER A 495 -10.93 2.67 7.69
N SER A 496 -10.54 3.19 6.52
CA SER A 496 -11.26 4.27 5.84
C SER A 496 -12.59 3.80 5.24
N ILE A 497 -12.63 2.60 4.67
CA ILE A 497 -13.86 1.98 4.15
C ILE A 497 -14.87 1.77 5.29
N GLU A 498 -14.44 1.18 6.40
CA GLU A 498 -15.26 1.00 7.61
C GLU A 498 -15.79 2.33 8.13
N ALA A 499 -14.93 3.36 8.18
CA ALA A 499 -15.31 4.69 8.61
C ALA A 499 -16.46 5.28 7.77
N SER A 500 -16.49 5.01 6.47
CA SER A 500 -17.55 5.50 5.58
C SER A 500 -18.93 4.89 5.85
N GLN A 501 -18.98 3.80 6.62
CA GLN A 501 -20.21 3.09 7.00
C GLN A 501 -20.66 3.40 8.44
N ILE A 502 -19.85 4.13 9.21
CA ILE A 502 -20.18 4.52 10.58
C ILE A 502 -21.30 5.57 10.53
N ASN A 503 -22.32 5.35 11.35
CA ASN A 503 -23.38 6.33 11.56
C ASN A 503 -23.17 7.02 12.91
N LEU A 504 -22.86 8.31 12.86
CA LEU A 504 -22.83 9.22 14.01
C LEU A 504 -24.22 9.80 14.22
N SER A 505 -24.70 9.84 15.45
CA SER A 505 -25.98 10.50 15.78
C SER A 505 -25.87 12.03 15.59
N ASP A 506 -27.04 12.68 15.47
CA ASP A 506 -27.08 14.15 15.35
C ASP A 506 -26.39 14.83 16.53
N GLN A 507 -26.50 14.28 17.76
CA GLN A 507 -25.82 14.82 18.92
C GLN A 507 -24.30 14.67 18.82
N GLU A 508 -23.79 13.52 18.36
CA GLU A 508 -22.35 13.30 18.14
C GLU A 508 -21.81 14.23 17.05
N MET A 509 -22.58 14.47 15.98
CA MET A 509 -22.21 15.44 14.93
C MET A 509 -22.15 16.88 15.47
N ILE A 510 -23.07 17.26 16.35
CA ILE A 510 -23.06 18.56 17.04
C ILE A 510 -21.86 18.64 17.98
N ASP A 511 -21.63 17.63 18.80
CA ASP A 511 -20.54 17.57 19.77
C ASP A 511 -19.14 17.65 19.10
N LEU A 512 -19.00 17.07 17.92
CA LEU A 512 -17.78 17.16 17.11
C LEU A 512 -17.63 18.53 16.41
N SER A 513 -18.73 19.26 16.20
CA SER A 513 -18.73 20.58 15.52
C SER A 513 -18.47 21.76 16.47
N ILE A 514 -18.09 21.51 17.73
CA ILE A 514 -17.84 22.56 18.76
C ILE A 514 -16.98 23.68 18.19
N GLU A 515 -17.45 24.93 18.36
CA GLU A 515 -16.74 26.16 17.99
C GLU A 515 -15.78 26.64 19.08
#